data_6c5ed34bfdaaaa4defd0b5ffcb5f2a18
#
_entry.id   6c5ed34bfdaaaa4defd0b5ffcb5f2a18
#
_cell.length_a   1.000
_cell.length_b   1.000
_cell.length_c   1.000
_cell.angle_alpha   90.00
_cell.angle_beta   90.00
_cell.angle_gamma   90.00
#
_symmetry.space_group_name_H-M   'P 1'
#
loop_
_entity.id
_entity.type
_entity.pdbx_description
1 polymer ?
#
loop_
_entity_poly.entity_id
_entity_poly.type
_entity_poly.pdbx_seq_one_letter_code
_entity_poly.pdbx_strand_id
1 'polypeptide(L)'
;MGPRTGVTLYWRRPERALHPVYILYSILLAVGFVLALPWFFWKGRGTGKYSRTFRERMGRLPVDLNVDGERSIWIHAVSVGEVLAARSLVPALRERFPGHRLFLSTTTTTGNAVAARGARDLDGLFYAPFDWVGPVRKALSVLNPALLVLIETELWPNLIHEAHLRGTKVTVVNGRISKRSFGRYRRVRSFLRHVLGEVDAFLMQAEPHAERIRELGAPPERVSVTGSLKFDAAEPGRPPERLTRLLGEDERSDRPLWVAGSTSLGEDELVLQAFHRVRERVEHARLLIAPRHPERFPDLPPLVEAAGFRCRRRSTLEPGEWADGDVLLLDTLGELAQIYSLASVVFVGGSLVPSGGHNILEPAAASRPVVVGPHMENFQEIADQFRAEEALVQVQSADELGREISALLLDEPRRRALGERARGLVERNRGAVARTVDALEGVLT
;
A
#
# COMPACT_ATOMS: atom_id res chain seq x y z
N MET A 1 -32.36 -46.21 -17.56
CA MET A 1 -31.57 -45.71 -18.70
C MET A 1 -32.25 -44.46 -19.21
N GLY A 2 -31.79 -43.27 -18.84
CA GLY A 2 -32.30 -41.98 -19.35
C GLY A 2 -31.11 -41.17 -19.85
N PRO A 3 -31.24 -40.39 -20.91
CA PRO A 3 -30.12 -39.79 -21.61
C PRO A 3 -29.50 -38.64 -20.82
N ARG A 4 -28.17 -38.68 -20.69
CA ARG A 4 -27.34 -37.56 -20.21
C ARG A 4 -27.35 -36.50 -21.31
N THR A 5 -28.06 -35.39 -21.09
CA THR A 5 -27.95 -34.20 -21.92
C THR A 5 -26.67 -33.46 -21.53
N GLY A 6 -25.66 -33.68 -22.34
CA GLY A 6 -24.41 -32.88 -22.28
C GLY A 6 -24.73 -31.44 -22.75
N VAL A 7 -24.68 -30.48 -21.87
CA VAL A 7 -24.68 -29.06 -22.23
C VAL A 7 -23.32 -28.71 -22.80
N THR A 8 -23.20 -28.76 -24.09
CA THR A 8 -22.07 -28.24 -24.83
C THR A 8 -22.22 -26.74 -24.92
N LEU A 9 -21.57 -26.02 -24.01
CA LEU A 9 -21.45 -24.56 -24.07
C LEU A 9 -20.62 -24.19 -25.33
N TYR A 10 -21.31 -23.91 -26.42
CA TYR A 10 -20.73 -23.31 -27.63
C TYR A 10 -20.34 -21.86 -27.30
N TRP A 11 -19.11 -21.63 -26.90
CA TRP A 11 -18.49 -20.32 -26.91
C TRP A 11 -18.30 -19.88 -28.36
N ARG A 12 -19.20 -19.07 -28.91
CA ARG A 12 -18.95 -18.36 -30.15
C ARG A 12 -17.72 -17.46 -29.94
N ARG A 13 -16.60 -17.85 -30.53
CA ARG A 13 -15.42 -16.99 -30.64
C ARG A 13 -15.83 -15.78 -31.50
N PRO A 14 -15.71 -14.55 -31.00
CA PRO A 14 -15.62 -13.43 -31.92
C PRO A 14 -14.25 -13.57 -32.61
N GLU A 15 -14.22 -13.91 -33.88
CA GLU A 15 -13.05 -13.77 -34.75
C GLU A 15 -12.79 -12.27 -34.96
N ARG A 16 -12.35 -11.58 -33.94
CA ARG A 16 -11.73 -10.27 -34.11
C ARG A 16 -10.22 -10.50 -34.17
N ALA A 17 -9.66 -10.22 -35.36
CA ALA A 17 -8.23 -10.24 -35.60
C ALA A 17 -7.53 -9.43 -34.49
N LEU A 18 -6.55 -10.05 -33.83
CA LEU A 18 -5.69 -9.37 -32.84
C LEU A 18 -5.17 -8.08 -33.48
N HIS A 19 -5.45 -6.95 -32.89
CA HIS A 19 -4.95 -5.67 -33.38
C HIS A 19 -3.41 -5.74 -33.45
N PRO A 20 -2.76 -5.33 -34.53
CA PRO A 20 -1.31 -5.49 -34.74
C PRO A 20 -0.46 -4.98 -33.58
N VAL A 21 -0.95 -4.00 -32.85
CA VAL A 21 -0.34 -3.41 -31.67
C VAL A 21 -0.10 -4.44 -30.54
N TYR A 22 -1.08 -5.32 -30.28
CA TYR A 22 -0.95 -6.35 -29.21
C TYR A 22 -0.06 -7.52 -29.66
N ILE A 23 -0.04 -7.81 -30.97
CA ILE A 23 0.89 -8.79 -31.53
C ILE A 23 2.33 -8.32 -31.34
N LEU A 24 2.62 -7.07 -31.71
CA LEU A 24 3.95 -6.48 -31.55
C LEU A 24 4.36 -6.45 -30.08
N TYR A 25 3.47 -6.04 -29.19
CA TYR A 25 3.71 -6.06 -27.73
C TYR A 25 4.05 -7.47 -27.24
N SER A 26 3.27 -8.49 -27.63
CA SER A 26 3.49 -9.87 -27.22
C SER A 26 4.81 -10.44 -27.74
N ILE A 27 5.22 -10.07 -28.95
CA ILE A 27 6.52 -10.46 -29.51
C ILE A 27 7.65 -9.81 -28.70
N LEU A 28 7.57 -8.49 -28.44
CA LEU A 28 8.57 -7.77 -27.65
C LEU A 28 8.68 -8.33 -26.22
N LEU A 29 7.55 -8.67 -25.62
CA LEU A 29 7.51 -9.29 -24.28
C LEU A 29 8.16 -10.68 -24.30
N ALA A 30 7.90 -11.50 -25.32
CA ALA A 30 8.50 -12.82 -25.46
C ALA A 30 10.02 -12.73 -25.69
N VAL A 31 10.47 -11.83 -26.55
CA VAL A 31 11.91 -11.57 -26.78
C VAL A 31 12.58 -11.10 -25.50
N GLY A 32 11.99 -10.13 -24.80
CA GLY A 32 12.52 -9.63 -23.52
C GLY A 32 12.62 -10.74 -22.46
N PHE A 33 11.63 -11.63 -22.41
CA PHE A 33 11.65 -12.78 -21.49
C PHE A 33 12.78 -13.76 -21.82
N VAL A 34 12.95 -14.12 -23.12
CA VAL A 34 14.03 -15.01 -23.56
C VAL A 34 15.40 -14.42 -23.24
N LEU A 35 15.59 -13.12 -23.46
CA LEU A 35 16.84 -12.43 -23.14
C LEU A 35 17.11 -12.36 -21.64
N ALA A 36 16.06 -12.32 -20.81
CA ALA A 36 16.18 -12.31 -19.37
C ALA A 36 16.38 -13.70 -18.74
N LEU A 37 16.09 -14.80 -19.47
CA LEU A 37 16.21 -16.17 -18.99
C LEU A 37 17.61 -16.51 -18.38
N PRO A 38 18.74 -16.18 -19.02
CA PRO A 38 20.05 -16.48 -18.45
C PRO A 38 20.28 -15.81 -17.08
N TRP A 39 19.81 -14.58 -16.93
CA TRP A 39 19.88 -13.84 -15.66
C TRP A 39 18.99 -14.46 -14.59
N PHE A 40 17.76 -14.90 -14.95
CA PHE A 40 16.86 -15.60 -14.04
C PHE A 40 17.43 -16.96 -13.60
N PHE A 41 18.05 -17.71 -14.51
CA PHE A 41 18.71 -18.99 -14.19
C PHE A 41 19.90 -18.80 -13.27
N TRP A 42 20.69 -17.73 -13.49
CA TRP A 42 21.86 -17.43 -12.66
C TRP A 42 21.47 -16.99 -11.25
N LYS A 43 20.49 -16.11 -11.14
CA LYS A 43 20.00 -15.58 -9.84
C LYS A 43 19.06 -16.54 -9.11
N GLY A 44 18.37 -17.41 -9.82
CA GLY A 44 17.36 -18.34 -9.29
C GLY A 44 17.91 -19.64 -8.69
N ARG A 45 19.20 -19.94 -8.86
CA ARG A 45 19.81 -21.18 -8.37
C ARG A 45 19.82 -21.39 -6.85
N GLY A 46 19.47 -20.38 -6.06
CA GLY A 46 19.49 -20.46 -4.59
C GLY A 46 18.15 -20.42 -3.87
N THR A 47 17.02 -20.04 -4.50
CA THR A 47 15.83 -19.67 -3.73
C THR A 47 14.57 -20.49 -4.00
N GLY A 48 14.47 -21.30 -5.04
CA GLY A 48 13.27 -22.09 -5.37
C GLY A 48 11.94 -21.28 -5.46
N LYS A 49 12.02 -20.00 -5.21
CA LYS A 49 10.91 -19.05 -5.00
C LYS A 49 10.01 -18.90 -6.22
N TYR A 50 10.59 -18.97 -7.41
CA TYR A 50 9.86 -18.78 -8.67
C TYR A 50 9.25 -20.08 -9.23
N SER A 51 9.82 -21.26 -8.89
CA SER A 51 9.33 -22.54 -9.40
C SER A 51 7.93 -22.89 -8.85
N ARG A 52 7.66 -22.56 -7.59
CA ARG A 52 6.36 -22.84 -6.94
C ARG A 52 5.22 -22.00 -7.52
N THR A 53 5.49 -20.74 -7.89
CA THR A 53 4.47 -19.79 -8.41
C THR A 53 4.34 -19.85 -9.93
N PHE A 54 5.26 -20.52 -10.63
CA PHE A 54 5.32 -20.52 -12.10
C PHE A 54 4.05 -21.10 -12.75
N ARG A 55 3.46 -22.15 -12.15
CA ARG A 55 2.23 -22.77 -12.69
C ARG A 55 1.05 -21.80 -12.69
N GLU A 56 0.84 -21.07 -11.59
CA GLU A 56 -0.20 -20.06 -11.48
C GLU A 56 0.04 -18.93 -12.48
N ARG A 57 1.30 -18.43 -12.59
CA ARG A 57 1.70 -17.40 -13.55
C ARG A 57 1.55 -17.82 -15.00
N MET A 58 1.53 -19.13 -15.29
CA MET A 58 1.16 -19.69 -16.59
C MET A 58 -0.35 -19.86 -16.76
N GLY A 59 -1.15 -19.25 -15.88
CA GLY A 59 -2.61 -19.30 -15.91
C GLY A 59 -3.21 -20.64 -15.44
N ARG A 60 -2.42 -21.50 -14.81
CA ARG A 60 -2.90 -22.76 -14.22
C ARG A 60 -3.31 -22.51 -12.78
N LEU A 61 -4.44 -21.85 -12.62
CA LEU A 61 -5.02 -21.58 -11.29
C LEU A 61 -5.56 -22.89 -10.67
N PRO A 62 -5.72 -22.94 -9.33
CA PRO A 62 -6.38 -24.05 -8.65
C PRO A 62 -7.76 -24.31 -9.26
N VAL A 63 -8.09 -25.59 -9.49
CA VAL A 63 -9.34 -25.99 -10.18
C VAL A 63 -10.58 -25.68 -9.33
N ASP A 64 -10.41 -25.63 -8.03
CA ASP A 64 -11.42 -25.36 -7.01
C ASP A 64 -11.65 -23.86 -6.74
N LEU A 65 -10.90 -22.99 -7.41
CA LEU A 65 -10.98 -21.54 -7.17
C LEU A 65 -12.35 -20.94 -7.56
N ASN A 66 -12.94 -21.41 -8.66
CA ASN A 66 -14.28 -20.99 -9.11
C ASN A 66 -15.01 -22.15 -9.80
N VAL A 67 -15.32 -23.21 -9.02
CA VAL A 67 -15.88 -24.48 -9.55
C VAL A 67 -17.22 -24.26 -10.24
N ASP A 68 -18.05 -23.39 -9.67
CA ASP A 68 -19.43 -23.16 -10.16
C ASP A 68 -19.47 -22.18 -11.35
N GLY A 69 -18.32 -21.57 -11.71
CA GLY A 69 -18.23 -20.61 -12.79
C GLY A 69 -19.00 -19.31 -12.55
N GLU A 70 -19.22 -18.97 -11.29
CA GLU A 70 -19.96 -17.75 -10.91
C GLU A 70 -19.25 -16.48 -11.39
N ARG A 71 -20.04 -15.43 -11.58
CA ARG A 71 -19.48 -14.12 -11.94
C ARG A 71 -18.61 -13.60 -10.81
N SER A 72 -17.48 -13.01 -11.13
CA SER A 72 -16.53 -12.53 -10.14
C SER A 72 -16.09 -11.09 -10.37
N ILE A 73 -15.47 -10.52 -9.34
CA ILE A 73 -14.68 -9.30 -9.40
C ILE A 73 -13.23 -9.70 -9.17
N TRP A 74 -12.39 -9.48 -10.18
CA TRP A 74 -10.96 -9.76 -10.11
C TRP A 74 -10.20 -8.47 -9.77
N ILE A 75 -9.62 -8.40 -8.59
CA ILE A 75 -8.77 -7.30 -8.13
C ILE A 75 -7.31 -7.67 -8.40
N HIS A 76 -6.59 -6.82 -9.10
CA HIS A 76 -5.17 -7.00 -9.40
C HIS A 76 -4.33 -5.94 -8.68
N ALA A 77 -3.46 -6.38 -7.74
CA ALA A 77 -2.57 -5.55 -6.94
C ALA A 77 -1.15 -6.14 -6.96
N VAL A 78 -0.19 -5.45 -7.57
CA VAL A 78 1.15 -5.98 -7.86
C VAL A 78 2.03 -6.04 -6.61
N SER A 79 2.01 -4.97 -5.81
CA SER A 79 2.93 -4.73 -4.70
C SER A 79 2.25 -4.71 -3.34
N VAL A 80 3.05 -4.69 -2.26
CA VAL A 80 2.54 -4.52 -0.88
C VAL A 80 1.70 -3.24 -0.73
N GLY A 81 2.15 -2.12 -1.33
CA GLY A 81 1.44 -0.84 -1.24
C GLY A 81 0.05 -0.89 -1.87
N GLU A 82 -0.06 -1.54 -3.03
CA GLU A 82 -1.33 -1.74 -3.74
C GLU A 82 -2.25 -2.71 -3.00
N VAL A 83 -1.71 -3.80 -2.43
CA VAL A 83 -2.48 -4.72 -1.58
C VAL A 83 -3.07 -4.01 -0.38
N LEU A 84 -2.30 -3.13 0.28
CA LEU A 84 -2.80 -2.34 1.39
C LEU A 84 -3.89 -1.34 0.96
N ALA A 85 -3.75 -0.73 -0.21
CA ALA A 85 -4.80 0.12 -0.80
C ALA A 85 -6.06 -0.69 -1.14
N ALA A 86 -5.91 -1.88 -1.75
CA ALA A 86 -7.02 -2.77 -2.08
C ALA A 86 -7.75 -3.30 -0.83
N ARG A 87 -7.03 -3.45 0.29
CA ARG A 87 -7.59 -4.01 1.54
C ARG A 87 -8.77 -3.19 2.08
N SER A 88 -8.77 -1.87 1.94
CA SER A 88 -9.90 -1.03 2.35
C SER A 88 -11.10 -1.16 1.40
N LEU A 89 -10.87 -1.54 0.15
CA LEU A 89 -11.90 -1.68 -0.87
C LEU A 89 -12.63 -3.04 -0.78
N VAL A 90 -11.94 -4.13 -0.41
CA VAL A 90 -12.49 -5.50 -0.43
C VAL A 90 -13.77 -5.65 0.41
N PRO A 91 -13.85 -5.20 1.69
CA PRO A 91 -15.08 -5.30 2.47
C PRO A 91 -16.25 -4.54 1.83
N ALA A 92 -16.02 -3.35 1.31
CA ALA A 92 -17.04 -2.54 0.65
C ALA A 92 -17.54 -3.17 -0.66
N LEU A 93 -16.66 -3.83 -1.43
CA LEU A 93 -17.06 -4.62 -2.59
C LEU A 93 -17.88 -5.85 -2.20
N ARG A 94 -17.52 -6.53 -1.10
CA ARG A 94 -18.28 -7.69 -0.59
C ARG A 94 -19.69 -7.30 -0.20
N GLU A 95 -19.84 -6.15 0.46
CA GLU A 95 -21.14 -5.63 0.87
C GLU A 95 -21.99 -5.20 -0.33
N ARG A 96 -21.41 -4.45 -1.29
CA ARG A 96 -22.14 -3.92 -2.46
C ARG A 96 -22.48 -4.99 -3.50
N PHE A 97 -21.62 -5.99 -3.68
CA PHE A 97 -21.73 -7.03 -4.70
C PHE A 97 -21.78 -8.45 -4.10
N PRO A 98 -22.76 -8.78 -3.25
CA PRO A 98 -22.82 -10.08 -2.54
C PRO A 98 -22.96 -11.27 -3.48
N GLY A 99 -23.46 -11.06 -4.70
CA GLY A 99 -23.61 -12.09 -5.74
C GLY A 99 -22.37 -12.33 -6.60
N HIS A 100 -21.23 -11.71 -6.27
CA HIS A 100 -19.97 -11.88 -7.00
C HIS A 100 -18.90 -12.48 -6.10
N ARG A 101 -18.11 -13.40 -6.64
CA ARG A 101 -16.89 -13.86 -5.98
C ARG A 101 -15.80 -12.80 -6.08
N LEU A 102 -15.02 -12.63 -5.01
CA LEU A 102 -13.93 -11.66 -4.95
C LEU A 102 -12.59 -12.39 -5.01
N PHE A 103 -11.83 -12.14 -6.06
CA PHE A 103 -10.50 -12.69 -6.24
C PHE A 103 -9.45 -11.59 -6.22
N LEU A 104 -8.35 -11.84 -5.51
CA LEU A 104 -7.20 -10.94 -5.49
C LEU A 104 -5.99 -11.63 -6.11
N SER A 105 -5.35 -10.98 -7.06
CA SER A 105 -4.07 -11.44 -7.59
C SER A 105 -2.93 -10.50 -7.24
N THR A 106 -1.75 -11.08 -6.97
CA THR A 106 -0.52 -10.34 -6.66
C THR A 106 0.63 -10.78 -7.55
N THR A 107 1.64 -9.91 -7.68
CA THR A 107 2.85 -10.27 -8.44
C THR A 107 4.02 -10.61 -7.53
N THR A 108 4.17 -9.93 -6.39
CA THR A 108 5.29 -10.14 -5.47
C THR A 108 4.93 -11.13 -4.37
N THR A 109 5.92 -11.92 -3.92
CA THR A 109 5.74 -12.86 -2.79
C THR A 109 5.43 -12.13 -1.48
N THR A 110 6.00 -10.95 -1.27
CA THR A 110 5.72 -10.09 -0.12
C THR A 110 4.30 -9.54 -0.17
N GLY A 111 3.84 -9.08 -1.34
CA GLY A 111 2.45 -8.65 -1.54
C GLY A 111 1.46 -9.79 -1.28
N ASN A 112 1.75 -11.00 -1.79
CA ASN A 112 0.92 -12.18 -1.55
C ASN A 112 0.83 -12.53 -0.06
N ALA A 113 1.95 -12.51 0.67
CA ALA A 113 1.97 -12.77 2.12
C ALA A 113 1.16 -11.73 2.93
N VAL A 114 1.18 -10.46 2.50
CA VAL A 114 0.36 -9.40 3.13
C VAL A 114 -1.12 -9.59 2.80
N ALA A 115 -1.44 -9.94 1.56
CA ALA A 115 -2.81 -10.23 1.13
C ALA A 115 -3.42 -11.41 1.89
N ALA A 116 -2.64 -12.49 2.10
CA ALA A 116 -3.08 -13.68 2.83
C ALA A 116 -3.49 -13.40 4.29
N ARG A 117 -2.85 -12.42 4.94
CA ARG A 117 -3.20 -12.01 6.32
C ARG A 117 -4.55 -11.26 6.39
N GLY A 118 -5.04 -10.73 5.29
CA GLY A 118 -6.31 -10.00 5.19
C GLY A 118 -7.36 -10.68 4.31
N ALA A 119 -7.18 -11.98 4.00
CA ALA A 119 -7.95 -12.70 2.99
C ALA A 119 -9.36 -13.15 3.44
N ARG A 120 -9.85 -12.76 4.63
CA ARG A 120 -11.14 -13.24 5.17
C ARG A 120 -12.34 -12.95 4.26
N ASP A 121 -12.30 -11.83 3.53
CA ASP A 121 -13.37 -11.39 2.65
C ASP A 121 -13.14 -11.75 1.18
N LEU A 122 -12.08 -12.51 0.89
CA LEU A 122 -11.73 -12.98 -0.45
C LEU A 122 -12.14 -14.43 -0.64
N ASP A 123 -12.68 -14.77 -1.81
CA ASP A 123 -12.95 -16.15 -2.22
C ASP A 123 -11.69 -16.84 -2.75
N GLY A 124 -10.67 -16.07 -3.12
CA GLY A 124 -9.38 -16.63 -3.51
C GLY A 124 -8.28 -15.60 -3.70
N LEU A 125 -7.05 -16.07 -3.47
CA LEU A 125 -5.81 -15.33 -3.63
C LEU A 125 -4.85 -16.16 -4.49
N PHE A 126 -4.24 -15.53 -5.51
CA PHE A 126 -3.33 -16.23 -6.41
C PHE A 126 -2.26 -15.28 -6.97
N TYR A 127 -1.24 -15.86 -7.64
CA TYR A 127 -0.26 -15.08 -8.36
C TYR A 127 -0.77 -14.73 -9.76
N ALA A 128 -0.71 -13.46 -10.12
CA ALA A 128 -1.13 -12.96 -11.42
C ALA A 128 -0.46 -13.73 -12.56
N PRO A 129 -1.20 -14.04 -13.64
CA PRO A 129 -0.60 -14.65 -14.82
C PRO A 129 0.42 -13.69 -15.44
N PHE A 130 1.43 -14.24 -16.12
CA PHE A 130 2.24 -13.41 -17.01
C PHE A 130 1.34 -12.77 -18.07
N ASP A 131 1.64 -11.53 -18.45
CA ASP A 131 0.84 -10.78 -19.44
C ASP A 131 0.98 -11.34 -20.87
N TRP A 132 0.92 -12.66 -20.99
CA TRP A 132 0.87 -13.38 -22.24
C TRP A 132 -0.55 -13.83 -22.53
N VAL A 133 -0.94 -13.78 -23.79
CA VAL A 133 -2.31 -14.11 -24.26
C VAL A 133 -2.80 -15.46 -23.71
N GLY A 134 -1.97 -16.52 -23.76
CA GLY A 134 -2.34 -17.87 -23.30
C GLY A 134 -2.62 -17.95 -21.78
N PRO A 135 -1.68 -17.56 -20.92
CA PRO A 135 -1.89 -17.50 -19.48
C PRO A 135 -3.06 -16.61 -19.05
N VAL A 136 -3.19 -15.42 -19.64
CA VAL A 136 -4.28 -14.48 -19.38
C VAL A 136 -5.63 -15.10 -19.74
N ARG A 137 -5.76 -15.68 -20.92
CA ARG A 137 -7.00 -16.37 -21.36
C ARG A 137 -7.42 -17.49 -20.42
N LYS A 138 -6.45 -18.27 -19.92
CA LYS A 138 -6.73 -19.36 -18.97
C LYS A 138 -7.25 -18.80 -17.64
N ALA A 139 -6.60 -17.77 -17.10
CA ALA A 139 -7.02 -17.13 -15.87
C ALA A 139 -8.43 -16.54 -16.00
N LEU A 140 -8.71 -15.77 -17.07
CA LEU A 140 -10.03 -15.21 -17.34
C LEU A 140 -11.11 -16.30 -17.49
N SER A 141 -10.75 -17.47 -18.04
CA SER A 141 -11.71 -18.58 -18.20
C SER A 141 -12.08 -19.24 -16.88
N VAL A 142 -11.15 -19.31 -15.92
CA VAL A 142 -11.40 -19.87 -14.59
C VAL A 142 -12.16 -18.85 -13.73
N LEU A 143 -11.71 -17.59 -13.72
CA LEU A 143 -12.26 -16.56 -12.84
C LEU A 143 -13.61 -16.03 -13.28
N ASN A 144 -13.94 -16.07 -14.57
CA ASN A 144 -15.17 -15.53 -15.19
C ASN A 144 -15.51 -14.11 -14.67
N PRO A 145 -14.58 -13.12 -14.75
CA PRO A 145 -14.81 -11.83 -14.14
C PRO A 145 -15.86 -11.02 -14.90
N ALA A 146 -16.81 -10.45 -14.15
CA ALA A 146 -17.66 -9.37 -14.61
C ALA A 146 -16.89 -8.06 -14.65
N LEU A 147 -15.99 -7.89 -13.67
CA LEU A 147 -15.19 -6.70 -13.47
C LEU A 147 -13.74 -7.07 -13.16
N LEU A 148 -12.80 -6.42 -13.86
CA LEU A 148 -11.37 -6.42 -13.55
C LEU A 148 -11.00 -5.06 -12.97
N VAL A 149 -10.53 -5.05 -11.72
CA VAL A 149 -10.10 -3.86 -10.98
C VAL A 149 -8.57 -3.85 -10.93
N LEU A 150 -7.95 -2.91 -11.63
CA LEU A 150 -6.50 -2.69 -11.64
C LEU A 150 -6.17 -1.62 -10.59
N ILE A 151 -5.45 -1.99 -9.56
CA ILE A 151 -5.06 -1.05 -8.49
C ILE A 151 -3.87 -0.22 -8.95
N GLU A 152 -3.92 1.08 -8.68
CA GLU A 152 -2.98 2.11 -9.14
C GLU A 152 -2.91 2.17 -10.68
N THR A 153 -1.72 2.19 -11.28
CA THR A 153 -1.61 2.33 -12.75
C THR A 153 -0.90 1.11 -13.34
N GLU A 154 -1.40 -0.08 -12.99
CA GLU A 154 -0.91 -1.35 -13.51
C GLU A 154 -1.55 -1.65 -14.86
N LEU A 155 -1.04 -1.00 -15.90
CA LEU A 155 -1.52 -1.18 -17.28
C LEU A 155 -0.86 -2.40 -17.90
N TRP A 156 -1.56 -3.52 -17.89
CA TRP A 156 -1.14 -4.79 -18.49
C TRP A 156 -1.89 -5.01 -19.81
N PRO A 157 -1.25 -4.71 -20.96
CA PRO A 157 -1.96 -4.60 -22.24
C PRO A 157 -2.71 -5.85 -22.68
N ASN A 158 -2.12 -7.04 -22.56
CA ASN A 158 -2.81 -8.26 -22.95
C ASN A 158 -3.94 -8.63 -21.97
N LEU A 159 -3.75 -8.37 -20.66
CA LEU A 159 -4.80 -8.60 -19.66
C LEU A 159 -6.01 -7.70 -19.93
N ILE A 160 -5.78 -6.41 -20.16
CA ILE A 160 -6.84 -5.44 -20.49
C ILE A 160 -7.55 -5.85 -21.78
N HIS A 161 -6.81 -6.14 -22.84
CA HIS A 161 -7.36 -6.51 -24.15
C HIS A 161 -8.19 -7.80 -24.10
N GLU A 162 -7.66 -8.86 -23.50
CA GLU A 162 -8.34 -10.14 -23.41
C GLU A 162 -9.58 -10.10 -22.50
N ALA A 163 -9.55 -9.27 -21.44
CA ALA A 163 -10.71 -8.99 -20.61
C ALA A 163 -11.78 -8.24 -21.39
N HIS A 164 -11.40 -7.17 -22.09
CA HIS A 164 -12.30 -6.39 -22.95
C HIS A 164 -12.97 -7.24 -24.04
N LEU A 165 -12.20 -8.09 -24.73
CA LEU A 165 -12.73 -9.00 -25.76
C LEU A 165 -13.78 -10.00 -25.21
N ARG A 166 -13.75 -10.31 -23.93
CA ARG A 166 -14.69 -11.20 -23.25
C ARG A 166 -15.91 -10.47 -22.68
N GLY A 167 -15.96 -9.14 -22.81
CA GLY A 167 -17.00 -8.31 -22.23
C GLY A 167 -16.85 -8.10 -20.72
N THR A 168 -15.68 -8.43 -20.16
CA THR A 168 -15.32 -8.06 -18.80
C THR A 168 -15.10 -6.55 -18.73
N LYS A 169 -15.75 -5.88 -17.80
CA LYS A 169 -15.49 -4.47 -17.54
C LYS A 169 -14.12 -4.29 -16.92
N VAL A 170 -13.35 -3.31 -17.39
CA VAL A 170 -11.99 -3.04 -16.91
C VAL A 170 -11.94 -1.66 -16.27
N THR A 171 -11.47 -1.58 -15.04
CA THR A 171 -11.36 -0.31 -14.32
C THR A 171 -9.99 -0.14 -13.68
N VAL A 172 -9.45 1.09 -13.73
CA VAL A 172 -8.29 1.50 -12.96
C VAL A 172 -8.79 2.21 -11.71
N VAL A 173 -8.41 1.71 -10.54
CA VAL A 173 -8.82 2.23 -9.24
C VAL A 173 -7.61 2.75 -8.47
N ASN A 174 -7.78 3.85 -7.73
CA ASN A 174 -6.67 4.51 -7.03
C ASN A 174 -5.55 4.92 -7.99
N GLY A 175 -5.92 5.34 -9.20
CA GLY A 175 -5.00 5.59 -10.32
C GLY A 175 -4.00 6.71 -10.02
N ARG A 176 -2.69 6.44 -10.28
CA ARG A 176 -1.60 7.35 -9.99
C ARG A 176 -0.55 7.32 -11.10
N ILE A 177 -0.22 8.48 -11.64
CA ILE A 177 0.87 8.62 -12.63
C ILE A 177 1.87 9.66 -12.13
N SER A 178 3.07 9.23 -11.74
CA SER A 178 4.14 10.14 -11.34
C SER A 178 4.65 10.95 -12.54
N LYS A 179 5.24 12.13 -12.30
CA LYS A 179 5.88 12.95 -13.35
C LYS A 179 6.93 12.15 -14.14
N ARG A 180 7.71 11.30 -13.44
CA ARG A 180 8.74 10.45 -14.07
C ARG A 180 8.12 9.39 -14.99
N SER A 181 7.07 8.71 -14.54
CA SER A 181 6.36 7.69 -15.34
C SER A 181 5.65 8.32 -16.53
N PHE A 182 5.02 9.47 -16.34
CA PHE A 182 4.37 10.22 -17.41
C PHE A 182 5.31 10.53 -18.56
N GLY A 183 6.54 11.02 -18.28
CA GLY A 183 7.55 11.29 -19.32
C GLY A 183 7.93 10.05 -20.14
N ARG A 184 7.92 8.85 -19.52
CA ARG A 184 8.16 7.59 -20.22
C ARG A 184 6.96 7.15 -21.06
N TYR A 185 5.77 7.20 -20.48
CA TYR A 185 4.52 6.82 -21.14
C TYR A 185 4.20 7.69 -22.36
N ARG A 186 4.52 8.98 -22.31
CA ARG A 186 4.34 9.90 -23.43
C ARG A 186 5.09 9.46 -24.69
N ARG A 187 6.24 8.78 -24.56
CA ARG A 187 7.02 8.27 -25.72
C ARG A 187 6.31 7.15 -26.47
N VAL A 188 5.42 6.42 -25.79
CA VAL A 188 4.65 5.31 -26.35
C VAL A 188 3.13 5.61 -26.38
N ARG A 189 2.78 6.90 -26.42
CA ARG A 189 1.39 7.38 -26.34
C ARG A 189 0.47 6.74 -27.38
N SER A 190 0.95 6.56 -28.62
CA SER A 190 0.13 5.97 -29.70
C SER A 190 -0.29 4.54 -29.35
N PHE A 191 0.61 3.75 -28.73
CA PHE A 191 0.31 2.43 -28.22
C PHE A 191 -0.67 2.50 -27.02
N LEU A 192 -0.36 3.36 -26.04
CA LEU A 192 -1.18 3.49 -24.84
C LEU A 192 -2.60 3.93 -25.14
N ARG A 193 -2.82 4.79 -26.13
CA ARG A 193 -4.16 5.23 -26.53
C ARG A 193 -5.08 4.05 -26.86
N HIS A 194 -4.57 3.00 -27.51
CA HIS A 194 -5.35 1.80 -27.83
C HIS A 194 -5.69 1.04 -26.54
N VAL A 195 -4.72 0.83 -25.66
CA VAL A 195 -4.90 0.12 -24.39
C VAL A 195 -5.87 0.88 -23.47
N LEU A 196 -5.70 2.19 -23.33
CA LEU A 196 -6.55 3.05 -22.50
C LEU A 196 -7.98 3.15 -23.06
N GLY A 197 -8.16 3.04 -24.37
CA GLY A 197 -9.47 3.00 -25.02
C GLY A 197 -10.32 1.76 -24.64
N GLU A 198 -9.69 0.70 -24.15
CA GLU A 198 -10.35 -0.55 -23.73
C GLU A 198 -10.68 -0.59 -22.23
N VAL A 199 -10.30 0.44 -21.48
CA VAL A 199 -10.63 0.58 -20.05
C VAL A 199 -11.96 1.34 -19.91
N ASP A 200 -12.88 0.82 -19.11
CA ASP A 200 -14.23 1.37 -18.95
C ASP A 200 -14.26 2.58 -18.00
N ALA A 201 -13.40 2.60 -16.93
CA ALA A 201 -13.29 3.74 -16.04
C ALA A 201 -11.89 3.90 -15.43
N PHE A 202 -11.49 5.15 -15.21
CA PHE A 202 -10.27 5.55 -14.54
C PHE A 202 -10.63 6.36 -13.30
N LEU A 203 -10.50 5.75 -12.12
CA LEU A 203 -10.79 6.35 -10.83
C LEU A 203 -9.47 6.81 -10.20
N MET A 204 -9.15 8.09 -10.37
CA MET A 204 -7.85 8.66 -10.08
C MET A 204 -7.76 9.22 -8.65
N GLN A 205 -6.56 9.21 -8.06
CA GLN A 205 -6.33 9.72 -6.71
C GLN A 205 -6.49 11.25 -6.61
N ALA A 206 -6.12 11.98 -7.66
CA ALA A 206 -6.15 13.44 -7.68
C ALA A 206 -6.16 13.98 -9.12
N GLU A 207 -6.59 15.26 -9.29
CA GLU A 207 -6.70 15.89 -10.62
C GLU A 207 -5.39 15.86 -11.43
N PRO A 208 -4.19 16.10 -10.86
CA PRO A 208 -2.96 16.02 -11.66
C PRO A 208 -2.70 14.64 -12.29
N HIS A 209 -3.24 13.56 -11.71
CA HIS A 209 -3.17 12.21 -12.27
C HIS A 209 -4.23 12.01 -13.36
N ALA A 210 -5.43 12.57 -13.15
CA ALA A 210 -6.51 12.56 -14.11
C ALA A 210 -6.11 13.33 -15.39
N GLU A 211 -5.48 14.47 -15.26
CA GLU A 211 -4.95 15.24 -16.41
C GLU A 211 -3.91 14.42 -17.19
N ARG A 212 -2.95 13.81 -16.49
CA ARG A 212 -1.90 13.00 -17.13
C ARG A 212 -2.46 11.79 -17.88
N ILE A 213 -3.44 11.07 -17.32
CA ILE A 213 -4.00 9.91 -18.01
C ILE A 213 -4.83 10.31 -19.24
N ARG A 214 -5.57 11.45 -19.16
CA ARG A 214 -6.26 12.04 -20.32
C ARG A 214 -5.27 12.45 -21.41
N GLU A 215 -4.16 13.08 -21.04
CA GLU A 215 -3.11 13.46 -21.99
C GLU A 215 -2.45 12.23 -22.64
N LEU A 216 -2.34 11.09 -21.95
CA LEU A 216 -1.85 9.83 -22.49
C LEU A 216 -2.85 9.18 -23.44
N GLY A 217 -4.12 9.60 -23.46
CA GLY A 217 -5.11 9.17 -24.42
C GLY A 217 -6.29 8.40 -23.84
N ALA A 218 -6.48 8.42 -22.51
CA ALA A 218 -7.71 7.93 -21.91
C ALA A 218 -8.91 8.79 -22.34
N PRO A 219 -10.08 8.18 -22.64
CA PRO A 219 -11.30 8.92 -22.94
C PRO A 219 -11.68 9.83 -21.77
N PRO A 220 -11.81 11.16 -21.97
CA PRO A 220 -12.03 12.09 -20.85
C PRO A 220 -13.28 11.80 -20.03
N GLU A 221 -14.34 11.30 -20.66
CA GLU A 221 -15.61 10.94 -20.05
C GLU A 221 -15.52 9.71 -19.13
N ARG A 222 -14.46 8.91 -19.24
CA ARG A 222 -14.19 7.74 -18.39
C ARG A 222 -13.23 8.05 -17.25
N VAL A 223 -12.78 9.31 -17.10
CA VAL A 223 -11.79 9.69 -16.09
C VAL A 223 -12.46 10.54 -15.02
N SER A 224 -12.45 10.06 -13.79
CA SER A 224 -12.95 10.78 -12.61
C SER A 224 -11.94 10.74 -11.46
N VAL A 225 -12.08 11.66 -10.51
CA VAL A 225 -11.27 11.72 -9.28
C VAL A 225 -12.11 11.20 -8.12
N THR A 226 -11.73 10.05 -7.57
CA THR A 226 -12.37 9.44 -6.41
C THR A 226 -11.59 9.64 -5.12
N GLY A 227 -10.34 10.11 -5.20
CA GLY A 227 -9.45 10.27 -4.06
C GLY A 227 -8.55 9.04 -3.83
N SER A 228 -7.67 9.13 -2.83
CA SER A 228 -6.75 8.04 -2.51
C SER A 228 -7.33 7.13 -1.42
N LEU A 229 -7.41 5.83 -1.72
CA LEU A 229 -7.87 4.79 -0.78
C LEU A 229 -7.02 4.71 0.49
N LYS A 230 -5.79 5.24 0.46
CA LYS A 230 -4.89 5.26 1.61
C LYS A 230 -5.44 6.08 2.78
N PHE A 231 -6.23 7.13 2.52
CA PHE A 231 -6.84 7.94 3.57
C PHE A 231 -7.96 7.19 4.31
N ASP A 232 -8.73 6.37 3.61
CA ASP A 232 -9.78 5.55 4.23
C ASP A 232 -9.19 4.39 5.05
N ALA A 233 -8.02 3.89 4.65
CA ALA A 233 -7.30 2.85 5.39
C ALA A 233 -6.65 3.38 6.69
N ALA A 234 -6.55 4.69 6.86
CA ALA A 234 -5.94 5.33 8.01
C ALA A 234 -6.96 5.51 9.14
N GLU A 235 -7.13 4.47 9.95
CA GLU A 235 -7.93 4.57 11.17
C GLU A 235 -7.02 4.82 12.38
N PRO A 236 -7.43 5.71 13.32
CA PRO A 236 -6.70 5.84 14.57
C PRO A 236 -6.83 4.54 15.35
N GLY A 237 -5.70 3.94 15.71
CA GLY A 237 -5.69 2.76 16.56
C GLY A 237 -6.30 3.08 17.92
N ARG A 238 -7.17 2.23 18.44
CA ARG A 238 -7.64 2.30 19.82
C ARG A 238 -6.72 1.44 20.68
N PRO A 239 -5.92 2.02 21.58
CA PRO A 239 -5.02 1.24 22.42
C PRO A 239 -5.86 0.41 23.41
N PRO A 240 -5.57 -0.90 23.54
CA PRO A 240 -6.12 -1.70 24.62
C PRO A 240 -5.74 -1.11 25.99
N GLU A 241 -6.59 -1.29 27.00
CA GLU A 241 -6.35 -0.77 28.35
C GLU A 241 -4.99 -1.20 28.93
N ARG A 242 -4.55 -2.42 28.64
CA ARG A 242 -3.23 -2.91 29.03
C ARG A 242 -2.11 -2.06 28.43
N LEU A 243 -2.23 -1.65 27.18
CA LEU A 243 -1.22 -0.82 26.49
C LEU A 243 -1.21 0.59 27.08
N THR A 244 -2.38 1.15 27.34
CA THR A 244 -2.53 2.46 27.99
C THR A 244 -1.91 2.45 29.39
N ARG A 245 -2.13 1.41 30.19
CA ARG A 245 -1.52 1.26 31.52
C ARG A 245 0.01 1.12 31.47
N LEU A 246 0.55 0.43 30.45
CA LEU A 246 1.99 0.23 30.27
C LEU A 246 2.71 1.50 29.85
N LEU A 247 2.11 2.26 28.92
CA LEU A 247 2.74 3.43 28.31
C LEU A 247 2.33 4.76 28.97
N GLY A 248 1.25 4.75 29.76
CA GLY A 248 0.63 5.93 30.35
C GLY A 248 -0.27 6.70 29.40
N GLU A 249 -1.18 7.50 29.94
CA GLU A 249 -2.01 8.44 29.19
C GLU A 249 -1.22 9.73 28.95
N ASP A 250 -1.09 10.15 27.69
CA ASP A 250 -0.21 11.25 27.28
C ASP A 250 -0.65 12.65 27.77
N GLU A 251 -1.96 12.92 27.77
CA GLU A 251 -2.48 14.30 27.95
C GLU A 251 -2.34 14.89 29.36
N ARG A 252 -1.95 14.07 30.36
CA ARG A 252 -1.82 14.47 31.78
C ARG A 252 -0.50 14.08 32.38
N SER A 253 0.45 13.59 31.62
CA SER A 253 1.71 13.08 32.13
C SER A 253 2.82 14.13 31.97
N ASP A 254 3.54 14.39 33.04
CA ASP A 254 4.82 15.13 33.03
C ASP A 254 5.91 14.41 32.22
N ARG A 255 5.56 13.27 31.61
CA ARG A 255 6.47 12.33 30.89
C ARG A 255 6.06 12.16 29.45
N PRO A 256 6.31 13.15 28.57
CA PRO A 256 5.85 13.09 27.17
C PRO A 256 6.52 11.94 26.41
N LEU A 257 5.71 11.28 25.56
CA LEU A 257 6.13 10.14 24.76
C LEU A 257 6.44 10.55 23.31
N TRP A 258 7.71 10.43 22.92
CA TRP A 258 8.11 10.50 21.52
C TRP A 258 8.14 9.08 20.91
N VAL A 259 7.41 8.86 19.81
CA VAL A 259 7.41 7.59 19.09
C VAL A 259 8.18 7.77 17.78
N ALA A 260 9.26 7.00 17.59
CA ALA A 260 9.96 6.84 16.32
C ALA A 260 9.45 5.56 15.64
N GLY A 261 8.46 5.71 14.77
CA GLY A 261 7.75 4.59 14.15
C GLY A 261 8.31 4.19 12.79
N SER A 262 8.41 2.90 12.54
CA SER A 262 8.88 2.32 11.27
C SER A 262 10.30 2.75 10.88
N THR A 263 11.25 2.75 11.81
CA THR A 263 12.64 3.14 11.55
C THR A 263 13.32 2.16 10.59
N SER A 264 14.17 2.69 9.72
CA SER A 264 14.97 1.95 8.75
C SER A 264 16.42 1.77 9.21
N LEU A 265 17.17 0.90 8.55
CA LEU A 265 18.59 0.66 8.85
C LEU A 265 19.40 1.97 8.74
N GLY A 266 20.20 2.29 9.74
CA GLY A 266 21.02 3.51 9.84
C GLY A 266 20.24 4.73 10.33
N GLU A 267 18.97 4.58 10.68
CA GLU A 267 18.13 5.68 11.18
C GLU A 267 17.99 5.67 12.72
N ASP A 268 18.14 4.49 13.34
CA ASP A 268 18.03 4.38 14.80
C ASP A 268 19.13 5.15 15.52
N GLU A 269 20.36 5.14 14.99
CA GLU A 269 21.49 5.91 15.51
C GLU A 269 21.18 7.41 15.47
N LEU A 270 20.58 7.88 14.38
CA LEU A 270 20.16 9.29 14.21
C LEU A 270 19.06 9.66 15.19
N VAL A 271 18.11 8.76 15.43
CA VAL A 271 17.03 8.93 16.41
C VAL A 271 17.59 8.98 17.84
N LEU A 272 18.54 8.10 18.18
CA LEU A 272 19.19 8.09 19.49
C LEU A 272 20.04 9.35 19.71
N GLN A 273 20.76 9.81 18.68
CA GLN A 273 21.46 11.10 18.72
C GLN A 273 20.52 12.27 18.97
N ALA A 274 19.37 12.29 18.27
CA ALA A 274 18.35 13.30 18.48
C ALA A 274 17.75 13.22 19.90
N PHE A 275 17.59 12.01 20.45
CA PHE A 275 17.04 11.81 21.79
C PHE A 275 17.95 12.36 22.90
N HIS A 276 19.28 12.30 22.76
CA HIS A 276 20.19 13.00 23.69
C HIS A 276 19.85 14.48 23.79
N ARG A 277 19.67 15.16 22.63
CA ARG A 277 19.29 16.59 22.61
C ARG A 277 17.92 16.86 23.20
N VAL A 278 16.98 15.93 22.99
CA VAL A 278 15.64 16.04 23.60
C VAL A 278 15.76 15.97 25.14
N ARG A 279 16.56 15.04 25.66
CA ARG A 279 16.76 14.85 27.11
C ARG A 279 17.44 16.04 27.78
N GLU A 280 18.30 16.78 27.10
CA GLU A 280 18.91 18.01 27.61
C GLU A 280 17.86 19.11 27.91
N ARG A 281 16.72 19.10 27.24
CA ARG A 281 15.68 20.12 27.31
C ARG A 281 14.40 19.64 27.99
N VAL A 282 14.09 18.36 27.87
CA VAL A 282 12.87 17.70 28.37
C VAL A 282 13.30 16.47 29.15
N GLU A 283 13.64 16.66 30.40
CA GLU A 283 14.26 15.64 31.29
C GLU A 283 13.45 14.35 31.38
N HIS A 284 12.12 14.44 31.44
CA HIS A 284 11.24 13.28 31.59
C HIS A 284 10.71 12.72 30.24
N ALA A 285 11.28 13.16 29.11
CA ALA A 285 10.88 12.61 27.78
C ALA A 285 11.22 11.12 27.70
N ARG A 286 10.28 10.37 27.13
CA ARG A 286 10.41 8.93 26.85
C ARG A 286 10.47 8.71 25.35
N LEU A 287 11.26 7.73 24.92
CA LEU A 287 11.40 7.34 23.52
C LEU A 287 10.95 5.90 23.32
N LEU A 288 10.06 5.68 22.36
CA LEU A 288 9.72 4.38 21.82
C LEU A 288 10.24 4.29 20.39
N ILE A 289 11.03 3.25 20.08
CA ILE A 289 11.51 2.95 18.73
C ILE A 289 10.81 1.69 18.21
N ALA A 290 10.24 1.78 17.02
CA ALA A 290 9.59 0.66 16.33
C ALA A 290 10.27 0.41 14.98
N PRO A 291 11.22 -0.53 14.87
CA PRO A 291 11.86 -0.87 13.60
C PRO A 291 10.84 -1.41 12.57
N ARG A 292 11.01 -1.03 11.31
CA ARG A 292 10.12 -1.46 10.21
C ARG A 292 10.15 -2.96 9.98
N HIS A 293 11.27 -3.60 10.20
CA HIS A 293 11.53 -5.00 9.92
C HIS A 293 11.81 -5.77 11.21
N PRO A 294 11.05 -6.84 11.52
CA PRO A 294 11.25 -7.63 12.75
C PRO A 294 12.64 -8.26 12.87
N GLU A 295 13.30 -8.50 11.74
CA GLU A 295 14.67 -9.04 11.69
C GLU A 295 15.68 -8.12 12.40
N ARG A 296 15.34 -6.83 12.58
CA ARG A 296 16.16 -5.82 13.24
C ARG A 296 15.95 -5.72 14.75
N PHE A 297 14.93 -6.40 15.30
CA PHE A 297 14.68 -6.33 16.76
C PHE A 297 15.89 -6.74 17.62
N PRO A 298 16.70 -7.76 17.24
CA PRO A 298 17.91 -8.11 18.00
C PRO A 298 19.02 -7.05 17.92
N ASP A 299 19.06 -6.24 16.85
CA ASP A 299 20.16 -5.28 16.62
C ASP A 299 20.00 -4.00 17.44
N LEU A 300 18.79 -3.66 17.84
CA LEU A 300 18.50 -2.38 18.50
C LEU A 300 19.03 -2.28 19.95
N PRO A 301 18.90 -3.29 20.84
CA PRO A 301 19.37 -3.18 22.21
C PRO A 301 20.86 -2.80 22.33
N PRO A 302 21.81 -3.44 21.59
CA PRO A 302 23.21 -3.02 21.62
C PRO A 302 23.44 -1.56 21.17
N LEU A 303 22.66 -1.08 20.17
CA LEU A 303 22.75 0.31 19.70
C LEU A 303 22.28 1.30 20.78
N VAL A 304 21.18 0.98 21.46
CA VAL A 304 20.62 1.80 22.54
C VAL A 304 21.61 1.87 23.71
N GLU A 305 22.21 0.74 24.09
CA GLU A 305 23.19 0.66 25.18
C GLU A 305 24.48 1.41 24.81
N ALA A 306 24.97 1.28 23.58
CA ALA A 306 26.12 2.03 23.08
C ALA A 306 25.88 3.54 23.07
N ALA A 307 24.63 3.97 22.88
CA ALA A 307 24.21 5.36 23.00
C ALA A 307 24.03 5.81 24.47
N GLY A 308 24.31 4.97 25.48
CA GLY A 308 24.23 5.30 26.89
C GLY A 308 22.83 5.26 27.51
N PHE A 309 21.86 4.65 26.82
CA PHE A 309 20.51 4.46 27.33
C PHE A 309 20.27 3.00 27.72
N ARG A 310 19.30 2.76 28.59
CA ARG A 310 18.81 1.40 28.87
C ARG A 310 17.73 1.02 27.87
N CYS A 311 17.84 -0.16 27.27
CA CYS A 311 16.84 -0.69 26.37
C CYS A 311 15.83 -1.56 27.13
N ARG A 312 14.55 -1.25 26.99
CA ARG A 312 13.43 -2.09 27.44
C ARG A 312 12.74 -2.68 26.21
N ARG A 313 12.18 -3.89 26.37
CA ARG A 313 11.42 -4.56 25.30
C ARG A 313 9.93 -4.54 25.61
N ARG A 314 9.11 -4.17 24.64
CA ARG A 314 7.65 -4.15 24.81
C ARG A 314 7.08 -5.53 25.14
N SER A 315 7.63 -6.60 24.57
CA SER A 315 7.15 -7.98 24.78
C SER A 315 7.26 -8.45 26.24
N THR A 316 8.22 -7.91 27.00
CA THR A 316 8.50 -8.30 28.39
C THR A 316 8.23 -7.20 29.40
N LEU A 317 7.72 -6.03 28.95
CA LEU A 317 7.50 -4.87 29.82
C LEU A 317 6.30 -5.10 30.75
N GLU A 318 6.51 -4.87 32.05
CA GLU A 318 5.44 -4.83 33.04
C GLU A 318 5.10 -3.39 33.45
N PRO A 319 3.89 -3.13 33.97
CA PRO A 319 3.49 -1.79 34.42
C PRO A 319 4.45 -1.21 35.44
N GLY A 320 4.92 0.03 35.20
CA GLY A 320 5.85 0.74 36.10
C GLY A 320 7.33 0.48 35.86
N GLU A 321 7.70 -0.45 34.97
CA GLU A 321 9.10 -0.79 34.70
C GLU A 321 9.80 0.15 33.72
N TRP A 322 9.05 0.98 32.99
CA TRP A 322 9.63 1.92 32.01
C TRP A 322 9.99 3.24 32.71
N ALA A 323 11.26 3.37 33.08
CA ALA A 323 11.78 4.55 33.76
C ALA A 323 12.09 5.70 32.78
N ASP A 324 12.26 6.90 33.33
CA ASP A 324 12.70 8.06 32.57
C ASP A 324 14.11 7.84 32.02
N GLY A 325 14.29 8.16 30.73
CA GLY A 325 15.54 7.94 30.02
C GLY A 325 15.74 6.53 29.48
N ASP A 326 14.88 5.57 29.80
CA ASP A 326 14.90 4.27 29.12
C ASP A 326 14.30 4.41 27.72
N VAL A 327 14.88 3.70 26.75
CA VAL A 327 14.33 3.57 25.39
C VAL A 327 13.52 2.28 25.29
N LEU A 328 12.27 2.36 24.83
CA LEU A 328 11.42 1.21 24.65
C LEU A 328 11.50 0.73 23.19
N LEU A 329 11.97 -0.50 22.98
CA LEU A 329 11.88 -1.21 21.71
C LEU A 329 10.47 -1.82 21.55
N LEU A 330 9.76 -1.46 20.50
CA LEU A 330 8.55 -2.16 20.09
C LEU A 330 8.94 -3.43 19.28
N ASP A 331 9.07 -4.54 19.96
CA ASP A 331 9.39 -5.86 19.40
C ASP A 331 8.15 -6.74 19.19
N THR A 332 6.96 -6.13 19.16
CA THR A 332 5.68 -6.78 18.87
C THR A 332 5.12 -6.28 17.54
N LEU A 333 4.29 -7.11 16.88
CA LEU A 333 3.68 -6.76 15.60
C LEU A 333 2.22 -6.33 15.77
N GLY A 334 1.81 -5.28 15.02
CA GLY A 334 0.41 -4.84 14.94
C GLY A 334 -0.01 -3.84 16.02
N GLU A 335 0.88 -3.43 16.94
CA GLU A 335 0.56 -2.48 18.02
C GLU A 335 0.89 -1.02 17.66
N LEU A 336 1.71 -0.76 16.63
CA LEU A 336 2.24 0.59 16.35
C LEU A 336 1.13 1.62 16.06
N ALA A 337 0.12 1.28 15.29
CA ALA A 337 -1.02 2.18 15.01
C ALA A 337 -1.78 2.56 16.29
N GLN A 338 -1.87 1.65 17.27
CA GLN A 338 -2.49 1.89 18.57
C GLN A 338 -1.60 2.78 19.44
N ILE A 339 -0.28 2.58 19.37
CA ILE A 339 0.72 3.35 20.14
C ILE A 339 0.79 4.80 19.67
N TYR A 340 0.57 5.06 18.39
CA TYR A 340 0.48 6.44 17.89
C TYR A 340 -0.57 7.27 18.62
N SER A 341 -1.69 6.66 19.03
CA SER A 341 -2.74 7.37 19.79
C SER A 341 -2.29 7.77 21.20
N LEU A 342 -1.19 7.21 21.72
CA LEU A 342 -0.61 7.51 23.02
C LEU A 342 0.62 8.45 22.92
N ALA A 343 1.08 8.76 21.70
CA ALA A 343 2.27 9.56 21.47
C ALA A 343 2.00 11.06 21.68
N SER A 344 2.95 11.80 22.25
CA SER A 344 2.96 13.27 22.23
C SER A 344 3.40 13.80 20.87
N VAL A 345 4.43 13.17 20.27
CA VAL A 345 4.96 13.50 18.94
C VAL A 345 5.39 12.22 18.25
N VAL A 346 5.20 12.14 16.94
CA VAL A 346 5.59 10.98 16.12
C VAL A 346 6.61 11.39 15.07
N PHE A 347 7.76 10.71 15.06
CA PHE A 347 8.66 10.69 13.92
C PHE A 347 8.36 9.45 13.07
N VAL A 348 8.14 9.63 11.77
CA VAL A 348 7.91 8.50 10.84
C VAL A 348 9.20 8.21 10.08
N GLY A 349 9.73 7.03 10.34
CA GLY A 349 11.03 6.58 9.83
C GLY A 349 11.05 6.20 8.34
N GLY A 350 12.22 5.72 7.90
CA GLY A 350 12.55 5.55 6.49
C GLY A 350 12.69 6.89 5.76
N SER A 351 12.70 7.98 6.50
CA SER A 351 12.61 9.34 5.98
C SER A 351 13.89 10.18 6.18
N LEU A 352 14.70 9.92 7.21
CA LEU A 352 16.05 10.51 7.37
C LEU A 352 17.11 9.80 6.55
N VAL A 353 16.87 8.54 6.19
CA VAL A 353 17.70 7.75 5.28
C VAL A 353 16.94 7.53 3.96
N PRO A 354 17.62 7.27 2.82
CA PRO A 354 16.97 7.18 1.51
C PRO A 354 16.19 5.86 1.31
N SER A 355 15.24 5.59 2.22
CA SER A 355 14.33 4.44 2.18
C SER A 355 12.95 4.79 1.60
N GLY A 356 12.68 6.08 1.34
CA GLY A 356 11.46 6.57 0.69
C GLY A 356 10.29 6.88 1.64
N GLY A 357 10.51 6.85 2.95
CA GLY A 357 9.50 7.17 3.96
C GLY A 357 8.40 6.11 4.13
N HIS A 358 7.72 6.19 5.26
CA HIS A 358 6.61 5.30 5.61
C HIS A 358 5.29 6.05 5.80
N ASN A 359 4.24 5.34 6.26
CA ASN A 359 2.88 5.84 6.33
C ASN A 359 2.72 6.92 7.41
N ILE A 360 2.46 8.17 6.98
CA ILE A 360 2.21 9.31 7.86
C ILE A 360 0.74 9.47 8.24
N LEU A 361 -0.16 8.74 7.58
CA LEU A 361 -1.60 8.89 7.77
C LEU A 361 -2.09 8.30 9.10
N GLU A 362 -1.46 7.22 9.59
CA GLU A 362 -1.85 6.60 10.87
C GLU A 362 -1.66 7.55 12.07
N PRO A 363 -0.47 8.16 12.29
CA PRO A 363 -0.31 9.15 13.37
C PRO A 363 -1.14 10.41 13.13
N ALA A 364 -1.30 10.85 11.88
CA ALA A 364 -2.16 11.98 11.53
C ALA A 364 -3.63 11.73 11.89
N ALA A 365 -4.17 10.54 11.56
CA ALA A 365 -5.54 10.15 11.93
C ALA A 365 -5.74 10.13 13.46
N ALA A 366 -4.68 9.84 14.22
CA ALA A 366 -4.68 9.89 15.69
C ALA A 366 -4.48 11.32 16.25
N SER A 367 -4.54 12.37 15.44
CA SER A 367 -4.29 13.77 15.83
C SER A 367 -2.89 14.00 16.43
N ARG A 368 -1.90 13.23 15.99
CA ARG A 368 -0.53 13.41 16.50
C ARG A 368 0.32 14.23 15.54
N PRO A 369 1.15 15.15 16.06
CA PRO A 369 2.14 15.85 15.24
C PRO A 369 3.05 14.87 14.54
N VAL A 370 3.23 15.05 13.24
CA VAL A 370 4.06 14.19 12.40
C VAL A 370 5.34 14.93 12.03
N VAL A 371 6.48 14.30 12.31
CA VAL A 371 7.80 14.75 11.89
C VAL A 371 8.38 13.72 10.92
N VAL A 372 8.95 14.16 9.81
CA VAL A 372 9.58 13.31 8.79
C VAL A 372 10.94 13.88 8.36
N GLY A 373 11.80 13.02 7.80
CA GLY A 373 13.01 13.44 7.10
C GLY A 373 12.74 13.87 5.65
N PRO A 374 13.81 14.09 4.84
CA PRO A 374 13.69 14.58 3.47
C PRO A 374 13.22 13.52 2.47
N HIS A 375 13.35 12.22 2.80
CA HIS A 375 13.08 11.12 1.89
C HIS A 375 11.66 10.57 2.06
N MET A 376 10.71 11.09 1.29
CA MET A 376 9.29 10.69 1.34
C MET A 376 8.77 10.17 -0.01
N GLU A 377 9.64 9.62 -0.87
CA GLU A 377 9.32 9.25 -2.26
C GLU A 377 8.14 8.27 -2.38
N ASN A 378 7.97 7.35 -1.41
CA ASN A 378 6.86 6.40 -1.38
C ASN A 378 5.51 7.07 -1.01
N PHE A 379 5.57 8.21 -0.31
CA PHE A 379 4.43 8.99 0.16
C PHE A 379 4.52 10.45 -0.30
N GLN A 380 5.30 10.74 -1.35
CA GLN A 380 5.65 12.10 -1.79
C GLN A 380 4.43 13.01 -1.92
N GLU A 381 3.38 12.58 -2.60
CA GLU A 381 2.21 13.41 -2.88
C GLU A 381 1.41 13.71 -1.61
N ILE A 382 1.31 12.72 -0.70
CA ILE A 382 0.68 12.90 0.60
C ILE A 382 1.52 13.85 1.45
N ALA A 383 2.85 13.66 1.49
CA ALA A 383 3.76 14.54 2.21
C ALA A 383 3.74 15.98 1.65
N ASP A 384 3.66 16.14 0.32
CA ASP A 384 3.55 17.44 -0.33
C ASP A 384 2.24 18.17 0.06
N GLN A 385 1.13 17.43 0.11
CA GLN A 385 -0.16 17.97 0.56
C GLN A 385 -0.12 18.36 2.03
N PHE A 386 0.47 17.52 2.90
CA PHE A 386 0.64 17.83 4.32
C PHE A 386 1.54 19.04 4.54
N ARG A 387 2.62 19.21 3.74
CA ARG A 387 3.49 20.40 3.80
C ARG A 387 2.78 21.66 3.36
N ALA A 388 2.02 21.59 2.29
CA ALA A 388 1.26 22.74 1.76
C ALA A 388 0.23 23.27 2.77
N GLU A 389 -0.31 22.40 3.62
CA GLU A 389 -1.28 22.74 4.68
C GLU A 389 -0.62 22.88 6.06
N GLU A 390 0.71 22.91 6.14
CA GLU A 390 1.48 22.99 7.40
C GLU A 390 1.03 21.91 8.41
N ALA A 391 0.69 20.71 7.94
CA ALA A 391 0.18 19.60 8.72
C ALA A 391 1.25 18.58 9.11
N LEU A 392 2.52 18.82 8.75
CA LEU A 392 3.69 18.06 9.20
C LEU A 392 4.91 18.97 9.32
N VAL A 393 5.94 18.47 10.03
CA VAL A 393 7.26 19.08 10.10
C VAL A 393 8.25 18.21 9.33
N GLN A 394 9.02 18.80 8.42
CA GLN A 394 10.10 18.11 7.72
C GLN A 394 11.44 18.61 8.20
N VAL A 395 12.34 17.68 8.58
CA VAL A 395 13.69 17.95 9.08
C VAL A 395 14.74 17.35 8.16
N GLN A 396 15.97 17.88 8.18
CA GLN A 396 17.06 17.47 7.29
C GLN A 396 18.14 16.64 8.00
N SER A 397 18.16 16.60 9.33
CA SER A 397 19.22 15.94 10.10
C SER A 397 18.74 15.50 11.48
N ALA A 398 19.52 14.64 12.14
CA ALA A 398 19.28 14.25 13.53
C ALA A 398 19.28 15.46 14.50
N ASP A 399 20.13 16.45 14.22
CA ASP A 399 20.23 17.68 15.03
C ASP A 399 18.94 18.51 14.93
N GLU A 400 18.39 18.64 13.73
CA GLU A 400 17.12 19.33 13.50
C GLU A 400 15.96 18.53 14.09
N LEU A 401 15.98 17.19 13.95
CA LEU A 401 15.00 16.30 14.57
C LEU A 401 14.95 16.54 16.09
N GLY A 402 16.09 16.51 16.78
CA GLY A 402 16.14 16.73 18.21
C GLY A 402 15.62 18.10 18.64
N ARG A 403 15.92 19.16 17.87
CA ARG A 403 15.40 20.52 18.11
C ARG A 403 13.89 20.61 17.95
N GLU A 404 13.36 20.09 16.84
CA GLU A 404 11.93 20.15 16.53
C GLU A 404 11.09 19.28 17.49
N ILE A 405 11.57 18.07 17.81
CA ILE A 405 10.91 17.23 18.82
C ILE A 405 10.88 17.95 20.19
N SER A 406 12.01 18.52 20.65
CA SER A 406 12.05 19.28 21.90
C SER A 406 11.07 20.45 21.88
N ALA A 407 11.04 21.22 20.78
CA ALA A 407 10.13 22.35 20.64
C ALA A 407 8.66 21.93 20.72
N LEU A 408 8.29 20.84 20.02
CA LEU A 408 6.92 20.30 20.05
C LEU A 408 6.54 19.71 21.41
N LEU A 409 7.47 19.11 22.14
CA LEU A 409 7.20 18.59 23.48
C LEU A 409 6.98 19.71 24.51
N LEU A 410 7.67 20.83 24.36
CA LEU A 410 7.55 22.00 25.25
C LEU A 410 6.41 22.94 24.90
N ASP A 411 5.93 22.96 23.64
CA ASP A 411 4.87 23.84 23.15
C ASP A 411 3.59 23.02 22.87
N GLU A 412 2.79 22.81 23.90
CA GLU A 412 1.53 22.06 23.79
C GLU A 412 0.53 22.69 22.80
N PRO A 413 0.31 24.03 22.78
CA PRO A 413 -0.57 24.65 21.78
C PRO A 413 -0.13 24.36 20.34
N ARG A 414 1.17 24.53 20.02
CA ARG A 414 1.72 24.22 18.69
C ARG A 414 1.56 22.74 18.36
N ARG A 415 1.86 21.88 19.32
CA ARG A 415 1.72 20.42 19.20
C ARG A 415 0.30 20.01 18.84
N ARG A 416 -0.69 20.54 19.61
CA ARG A 416 -2.12 20.26 19.39
C ARG A 416 -2.59 20.78 18.02
N ALA A 417 -2.29 22.02 17.69
CA ALA A 417 -2.67 22.64 16.41
C ALA A 417 -2.12 21.85 15.19
N LEU A 418 -0.86 21.38 15.28
CA LEU A 418 -0.27 20.57 14.20
C LEU A 418 -0.99 19.21 14.05
N GLY A 419 -1.29 18.53 15.16
CA GLY A 419 -2.04 17.28 15.15
C GLY A 419 -3.46 17.43 14.62
N GLU A 420 -4.17 18.50 14.98
CA GLU A 420 -5.51 18.81 14.49
C GLU A 420 -5.51 19.08 12.98
N ARG A 421 -4.54 19.86 12.47
CA ARG A 421 -4.40 20.08 11.01
C ARG A 421 -4.14 18.77 10.27
N ALA A 422 -3.24 17.93 10.80
CA ALA A 422 -2.94 16.63 10.23
C ALA A 422 -4.18 15.73 10.17
N ARG A 423 -4.94 15.64 11.25
CA ARG A 423 -6.20 14.90 11.30
C ARG A 423 -7.25 15.48 10.36
N GLY A 424 -7.46 16.81 10.37
CA GLY A 424 -8.42 17.47 9.48
C GLY A 424 -8.14 17.19 8.02
N LEU A 425 -6.86 17.11 7.63
CA LEU A 425 -6.46 16.74 6.27
C LEU A 425 -6.83 15.29 5.95
N VAL A 426 -6.61 14.34 6.87
CA VAL A 426 -7.02 12.94 6.69
C VAL A 426 -8.55 12.86 6.53
N GLU A 427 -9.31 13.50 7.40
CA GLU A 427 -10.77 13.46 7.39
C GLU A 427 -11.37 14.06 6.10
N ARG A 428 -10.85 15.17 5.60
CA ARG A 428 -11.31 15.79 4.33
C ARG A 428 -11.05 14.92 3.11
N ASN A 429 -10.02 14.06 3.15
CA ASN A 429 -9.67 13.17 2.04
C ASN A 429 -10.30 11.78 2.14
N ARG A 430 -11.05 11.47 3.20
CA ARG A 430 -11.80 10.21 3.35
C ARG A 430 -12.97 10.11 2.37
N GLY A 431 -13.56 8.92 2.30
CA GLY A 431 -14.70 8.59 1.43
C GLY A 431 -14.29 8.16 0.01
N ALA A 432 -13.00 7.98 -0.25
CA ALA A 432 -12.52 7.48 -1.53
C ALA A 432 -13.04 6.07 -1.83
N VAL A 433 -13.15 5.20 -0.81
CA VAL A 433 -13.70 3.85 -0.95
C VAL A 433 -15.16 3.91 -1.40
N ALA A 434 -16.01 4.70 -0.72
CA ALA A 434 -17.43 4.81 -1.08
C ALA A 434 -17.60 5.34 -2.50
N ARG A 435 -16.93 6.47 -2.84
CA ARG A 435 -16.98 7.03 -4.21
C ARG A 435 -16.48 6.04 -5.26
N THR A 436 -15.47 5.23 -4.92
CA THR A 436 -14.94 4.20 -5.82
C THR A 436 -15.97 3.09 -6.05
N VAL A 437 -16.59 2.58 -4.99
CA VAL A 437 -17.61 1.50 -5.09
C VAL A 437 -18.84 1.97 -5.88
N ASP A 438 -19.31 3.20 -5.64
CA ASP A 438 -20.43 3.80 -6.39
C ASP A 438 -20.09 3.93 -7.89
N ALA A 439 -18.87 4.35 -8.22
CA ALA A 439 -18.42 4.41 -9.61
C ALA A 439 -18.31 3.02 -10.26
N LEU A 440 -17.84 2.00 -9.52
CA LEU A 440 -17.77 0.61 -10.00
C LEU A 440 -19.15 0.00 -10.23
N GLU A 441 -20.13 0.33 -9.40
CA GLU A 441 -21.53 -0.08 -9.61
C GLU A 441 -22.07 0.50 -10.93
N GLY A 442 -21.83 1.80 -11.19
CA GLY A 442 -22.23 2.43 -12.46
C GLY A 442 -21.53 1.86 -13.70
N VAL A 443 -20.38 1.20 -13.55
CA VAL A 443 -19.70 0.50 -14.66
C VAL A 443 -20.30 -0.89 -14.91
N LEU A 444 -20.81 -1.56 -13.85
CA LEU A 444 -21.38 -2.91 -13.94
C LEU A 444 -22.84 -2.92 -14.41
N THR A 445 -23.58 -1.84 -14.16
CA THR A 445 -24.98 -1.64 -14.64
C THR A 445 -24.99 -1.14 -16.08
#